data_e664ad0e8f5b2ef03a62dd55b24f9bbb
#
_entry.id   e664ad0e8f5b2ef03a62dd55b24f9bbb
#
_cell.length_a   1.000
_cell.length_b   1.000
_cell.length_c   1.000
_cell.angle_alpha   90.00
_cell.angle_beta   90.00
_cell.angle_gamma   90.00
#
_symmetry.space_group_name_H-M   'P 1'
#
loop_
_entity.id
_entity.type
_entity.pdbx_description
1 polymer ?
#
loop_
_entity_poly.entity_id
_entity_poly.type
_entity_poly.pdbx_seq_one_letter_code
_entity_poly.pdbx_strand_id
1 'polypeptide(L)'
;MKKILGSFLIVAAQFAFGQNTRNVGEFSSLKVYDKINVVLVHSEKSKVETDGNADLETVNKNGELKIRMAPTKVMQGDNVSVKVFYENLNDVQASQGSSISSRDVLESKMLTLVANEGSKINLSLEAETLNAKTNSGGQLELSGTANHQDVLVNTGGKFLGKNIDSQTATVAVNAGGIAEVNVSDSVSATTRAGGVIDVYGDPDDRQVKNVIGGKINFK
;
A
#
# COMPACT_ATOMS: atom_id res chain seq x y z
N MET A 1 58.29 -24.03 36.08
CA MET A 1 57.83 -23.65 34.76
C MET A 1 56.32 -23.36 34.85
N LYS A 2 55.92 -22.10 34.97
CA LYS A 2 54.51 -21.68 35.07
C LYS A 2 54.01 -21.25 33.69
N LYS A 3 53.07 -22.00 33.13
CA LYS A 3 52.38 -21.65 31.88
C LYS A 3 51.29 -20.63 32.15
N ILE A 4 51.46 -19.40 31.65
CA ILE A 4 50.44 -18.35 31.67
C ILE A 4 49.56 -18.57 30.46
N LEU A 5 48.30 -18.96 30.69
CA LEU A 5 47.26 -19.05 29.64
C LEU A 5 46.61 -17.66 29.51
N GLY A 6 46.97 -16.94 28.47
CA GLY A 6 46.37 -15.66 28.15
C GLY A 6 44.97 -15.87 27.52
N SER A 7 43.90 -15.54 28.27
CA SER A 7 42.54 -15.48 27.76
C SER A 7 42.38 -14.24 26.87
N PHE A 8 42.26 -14.44 25.59
CA PHE A 8 41.93 -13.39 24.61
C PHE A 8 40.42 -13.11 24.68
N LEU A 9 40.05 -12.04 25.34
CA LEU A 9 38.66 -11.56 25.39
C LEU A 9 38.34 -10.86 24.06
N ILE A 10 37.65 -11.54 23.16
CA ILE A 10 37.12 -10.92 21.92
C ILE A 10 35.88 -10.09 22.32
N VAL A 11 36.08 -8.79 22.45
CA VAL A 11 34.97 -7.83 22.55
C VAL A 11 34.35 -7.68 21.15
N ALA A 12 33.28 -8.39 20.90
CA ALA A 12 32.44 -8.14 19.74
C ALA A 12 31.71 -6.80 19.94
N ALA A 13 32.26 -5.74 19.36
CA ALA A 13 31.57 -4.46 19.27
C ALA A 13 30.37 -4.66 18.33
N GLN A 14 29.17 -4.78 18.91
CA GLN A 14 27.93 -4.68 18.16
C GLN A 14 27.78 -3.22 17.75
N PHE A 15 27.98 -2.94 16.46
CA PHE A 15 27.57 -1.67 15.86
C PHE A 15 26.04 -1.63 15.87
N ALA A 16 25.45 -1.06 16.91
CA ALA A 16 24.07 -0.63 16.90
C ALA A 16 23.99 0.54 15.90
N PHE A 17 23.60 0.26 14.67
CA PHE A 17 23.11 1.32 13.78
C PHE A 17 21.93 1.96 14.50
N GLY A 18 22.03 3.25 14.82
CA GLY A 18 21.03 3.98 15.57
C GLY A 18 19.71 4.06 14.80
N GLN A 19 18.83 3.08 15.01
CA GLN A 19 17.44 3.17 14.58
C GLN A 19 16.71 4.12 15.53
N ASN A 20 16.15 5.19 14.99
CA ASN A 20 15.29 6.07 15.75
C ASN A 20 13.89 5.44 15.82
N THR A 21 13.54 4.92 17.00
CA THR A 21 12.21 4.39 17.27
C THR A 21 11.34 5.46 17.92
N ARG A 22 10.15 5.68 17.37
CA ARG A 22 9.17 6.64 17.87
C ARG A 22 7.84 5.94 18.12
N ASN A 23 7.35 5.99 19.37
CA ASN A 23 5.98 5.55 19.68
C ASN A 23 4.99 6.59 19.12
N VAL A 24 4.00 6.14 18.34
CA VAL A 24 3.05 7.02 17.67
C VAL A 24 1.62 6.88 18.18
N GLY A 25 1.38 6.00 19.17
CA GLY A 25 0.03 5.67 19.65
C GLY A 25 -0.77 4.86 18.62
N GLU A 26 -1.97 4.44 18.99
CA GLU A 26 -2.86 3.66 18.15
C GLU A 26 -3.33 4.47 16.93
N PHE A 27 -3.39 3.82 15.78
CA PHE A 27 -3.93 4.38 14.54
C PHE A 27 -4.54 3.26 13.68
N SER A 28 -5.52 3.60 12.86
CA SER A 28 -6.13 2.72 11.86
C SER A 28 -6.07 3.27 10.44
N SER A 29 -5.58 4.49 10.28
CA SER A 29 -5.34 5.14 8.99
C SER A 29 -3.89 5.59 8.88
N LEU A 30 -3.23 5.28 7.75
CA LEU A 30 -1.86 5.68 7.45
C LEU A 30 -1.80 6.49 6.17
N LYS A 31 -1.16 7.67 6.20
CA LYS A 31 -0.91 8.50 5.02
C LYS A 31 0.58 8.81 4.88
N VAL A 32 1.13 8.49 3.71
CA VAL A 32 2.57 8.65 3.40
C VAL A 32 2.76 9.56 2.21
N TYR A 33 3.71 10.49 2.31
CA TYR A 33 3.98 11.53 1.32
C TYR A 33 5.47 11.62 0.98
N ASP A 34 5.81 12.50 0.03
CA ASP A 34 7.16 13.00 -0.23
C ASP A 34 8.18 11.93 -0.65
N LYS A 35 7.77 10.93 -1.44
CA LYS A 35 8.61 9.84 -1.96
C LYS A 35 9.20 8.91 -0.88
N ILE A 36 8.66 8.93 0.33
CA ILE A 36 9.11 8.07 1.42
C ILE A 36 8.75 6.61 1.12
N ASN A 37 9.69 5.69 1.45
CA ASN A 37 9.47 4.26 1.34
C ASN A 37 9.07 3.68 2.70
N VAL A 38 7.89 3.06 2.77
CA VAL A 38 7.34 2.46 4.00
C VAL A 38 7.23 0.96 3.85
N VAL A 39 7.70 0.26 4.89
CA VAL A 39 7.44 -1.18 5.08
C VAL A 39 6.51 -1.31 6.29
N LEU A 40 5.33 -1.90 6.06
CA LEU A 40 4.37 -2.21 7.12
C LEU A 40 4.77 -3.52 7.81
N VAL A 41 4.62 -3.56 9.12
CA VAL A 41 4.87 -4.73 9.95
C VAL A 41 3.72 -4.87 10.96
N HIS A 42 3.01 -6.01 10.96
CA HIS A 42 1.99 -6.28 11.96
C HIS A 42 2.62 -6.48 13.34
N SER A 43 2.06 -5.86 14.37
CA SER A 43 2.63 -5.87 15.73
C SER A 43 1.58 -5.48 16.77
N GLU A 44 1.70 -5.98 17.98
CA GLU A 44 0.86 -5.57 19.13
C GLU A 44 1.08 -4.12 19.61
N LYS A 45 2.05 -3.41 19.07
CA LYS A 45 2.38 -2.03 19.47
C LYS A 45 2.67 -1.16 18.26
N SER A 46 1.97 -0.05 18.21
CA SER A 46 2.12 0.94 17.13
C SER A 46 3.36 1.82 17.34
N LYS A 47 4.31 1.73 16.44
CA LYS A 47 5.55 2.52 16.43
C LYS A 47 6.06 2.77 15.02
N VAL A 48 6.94 3.73 14.88
CA VAL A 48 7.67 4.04 13.65
C VAL A 48 9.16 3.91 13.91
N GLU A 49 9.86 3.18 13.05
CA GLU A 49 11.31 3.07 13.04
C GLU A 49 11.87 3.66 11.75
N THR A 50 12.92 4.47 11.89
CA THR A 50 13.60 5.10 10.75
C THR A 50 15.08 4.79 10.79
N ASP A 51 15.69 4.63 9.63
CA ASP A 51 17.12 4.49 9.50
C ASP A 51 17.78 5.88 9.56
N GLY A 52 18.60 6.12 10.60
CA GLY A 52 19.35 7.37 10.76
C GLY A 52 18.51 8.59 11.17
N ASN A 53 19.10 9.78 11.00
CA ASN A 53 18.46 11.09 11.30
C ASN A 53 17.68 11.58 10.07
N ALA A 54 16.62 10.86 9.67
CA ALA A 54 15.75 11.38 8.62
C ALA A 54 14.94 12.58 9.16
N ASP A 55 14.94 13.67 8.39
CA ASP A 55 14.12 14.87 8.67
C ASP A 55 12.64 14.58 8.41
N LEU A 56 12.05 13.70 9.24
CA LEU A 56 10.66 13.24 9.13
C LEU A 56 9.75 13.91 10.15
N GLU A 57 8.58 14.30 9.70
CA GLU A 57 7.44 14.59 10.55
C GLU A 57 6.51 13.38 10.61
N THR A 58 6.24 12.94 11.83
CA THR A 58 5.30 11.85 12.14
C THR A 58 4.23 12.41 13.06
N VAL A 59 2.99 12.49 12.60
CA VAL A 59 1.87 13.08 13.36
C VAL A 59 0.72 12.07 13.37
N ASN A 60 0.31 11.64 14.57
CA ASN A 60 -0.94 10.90 14.75
C ASN A 60 -2.00 11.86 15.33
N LYS A 61 -3.10 12.00 14.60
CA LYS A 61 -4.24 12.79 15.05
C LYS A 61 -5.54 12.01 14.81
N ASN A 62 -6.26 11.72 15.89
CA ASN A 62 -7.54 10.99 15.84
C ASN A 62 -7.44 9.63 15.12
N GLY A 63 -6.34 8.88 15.34
CA GLY A 63 -6.14 7.58 14.69
C GLY A 63 -5.67 7.63 13.24
N GLU A 64 -5.34 8.81 12.70
CA GLU A 64 -4.71 8.99 11.40
C GLU A 64 -3.23 9.33 11.58
N LEU A 65 -2.35 8.40 11.23
CA LEU A 65 -0.90 8.57 11.23
C LEU A 65 -0.45 9.16 9.89
N LYS A 66 0.14 10.35 9.91
CA LYS A 66 0.80 10.99 8.75
C LYS A 66 2.30 10.90 8.86
N ILE A 67 2.94 10.50 7.77
CA ILE A 67 4.40 10.47 7.62
C ILE A 67 4.77 11.28 6.39
N ARG A 68 5.58 12.33 6.61
CA ARG A 68 6.07 13.21 5.53
C ARG A 68 7.47 13.72 5.85
N MET A 69 8.12 14.26 4.86
CA MET A 69 9.37 14.99 5.09
C MET A 69 9.10 16.30 5.85
N ALA A 70 10.08 16.77 6.60
CA ALA A 70 10.03 18.11 7.19
C ALA A 70 9.84 19.18 6.11
N PRO A 71 9.22 20.34 6.41
CA PRO A 71 8.90 21.37 5.41
C PRO A 71 10.10 21.86 4.58
N THR A 72 11.31 21.78 5.12
CA THR A 72 12.56 22.14 4.42
C THR A 72 13.08 21.05 3.47
N LYS A 73 12.47 19.84 3.49
CA LYS A 73 12.91 18.64 2.75
C LYS A 73 11.79 17.99 1.95
N VAL A 74 10.72 18.71 1.67
CA VAL A 74 9.58 18.23 0.87
C VAL A 74 10.06 17.58 -0.43
N MET A 75 9.49 16.41 -0.81
CA MET A 75 9.85 15.61 -2.00
C MET A 75 11.28 15.05 -2.02
N GLN A 76 11.99 15.00 -0.90
CA GLN A 76 13.36 14.46 -0.80
C GLN A 76 13.44 13.14 -0.03
N GLY A 77 12.35 12.39 0.03
CA GLY A 77 12.27 11.12 0.76
C GLY A 77 12.75 9.88 -0.01
N ASP A 78 13.30 10.02 -1.22
CA ASP A 78 13.68 8.89 -2.09
C ASP A 78 14.61 7.87 -1.40
N ASN A 79 15.49 8.33 -0.53
CA ASN A 79 16.43 7.51 0.23
C ASN A 79 15.99 7.25 1.68
N VAL A 80 14.77 7.63 2.02
CA VAL A 80 14.23 7.45 3.38
C VAL A 80 13.41 6.17 3.43
N SER A 81 13.82 5.24 4.29
CA SER A 81 13.09 4.01 4.57
C SER A 81 12.54 4.05 5.99
N VAL A 82 11.27 3.72 6.12
CA VAL A 82 10.51 3.76 7.38
C VAL A 82 9.83 2.43 7.60
N LYS A 83 9.99 1.82 8.78
CA LYS A 83 9.15 0.70 9.21
C LYS A 83 8.01 1.23 10.07
N VAL A 84 6.80 0.90 9.69
CA VAL A 84 5.58 1.27 10.42
C VAL A 84 4.99 0.00 11.02
N PHE A 85 4.99 -0.07 12.33
CA PHE A 85 4.39 -1.16 13.10
C PHE A 85 2.96 -0.78 13.44
N TYR A 86 2.00 -1.65 13.12
CA TYR A 86 0.57 -1.41 13.31
C TYR A 86 -0.14 -2.60 13.95
N GLU A 87 -1.21 -2.33 14.69
CA GLU A 87 -2.09 -3.35 15.27
C GLU A 87 -3.27 -3.65 14.33
N ASN A 88 -3.97 -2.61 13.90
CA ASN A 88 -5.09 -2.68 12.98
C ASN A 88 -4.98 -1.56 11.95
N LEU A 89 -5.23 -1.87 10.67
CA LEU A 89 -5.10 -0.89 9.60
C LEU A 89 -6.24 -1.05 8.59
N ASN A 90 -7.06 0.00 8.44
CA ASN A 90 -8.25 -0.02 7.59
C ASN A 90 -8.16 0.95 6.41
N ASP A 91 -7.26 1.93 6.49
CA ASP A 91 -7.06 2.96 5.46
C ASP A 91 -5.57 3.18 5.24
N VAL A 92 -5.12 3.04 4.00
CA VAL A 92 -3.72 3.23 3.62
C VAL A 92 -3.65 4.11 2.38
N GLN A 93 -3.00 5.26 2.51
CA GLN A 93 -2.79 6.19 1.41
C GLN A 93 -1.31 6.46 1.15
N ALA A 94 -0.90 6.32 -0.10
CA ALA A 94 0.38 6.77 -0.61
C ALA A 94 0.18 7.92 -1.58
N SER A 95 0.98 8.98 -1.48
CA SER A 95 0.92 10.16 -2.34
C SER A 95 2.32 10.70 -2.64
N GLN A 96 2.43 11.54 -3.69
CA GLN A 96 3.66 12.25 -4.02
C GLN A 96 4.86 11.32 -4.23
N GLY A 97 4.66 10.24 -5.00
CA GLY A 97 5.72 9.30 -5.35
C GLY A 97 6.18 8.38 -4.22
N SER A 98 5.50 8.35 -3.07
CA SER A 98 5.83 7.45 -1.96
C SER A 98 5.50 5.99 -2.28
N SER A 99 6.11 5.05 -1.58
CA SER A 99 5.81 3.63 -1.71
C SER A 99 5.49 2.98 -0.37
N ILE A 100 4.51 2.07 -0.39
CA ILE A 100 4.12 1.29 0.79
C ILE A 100 4.11 -0.19 0.40
N SER A 101 4.73 -1.03 1.22
CA SER A 101 4.75 -2.47 1.04
C SER A 101 4.62 -3.20 2.37
N SER A 102 4.21 -4.47 2.33
CA SER A 102 4.22 -5.38 3.48
C SER A 102 4.67 -6.77 3.03
N ARG A 103 5.25 -7.54 3.97
CA ARG A 103 5.42 -8.99 3.81
C ARG A 103 4.30 -9.76 4.51
N ASP A 104 3.63 -9.11 5.46
CA ASP A 104 2.51 -9.67 6.21
C ASP A 104 1.23 -9.47 5.40
N VAL A 105 0.28 -10.39 5.52
CA VAL A 105 -1.07 -10.23 4.98
C VAL A 105 -1.79 -9.17 5.83
N LEU A 106 -2.39 -8.17 5.17
CA LEU A 106 -3.18 -7.14 5.85
C LEU A 106 -4.63 -7.61 5.93
N GLU A 107 -5.09 -7.90 7.13
CA GLU A 107 -6.44 -8.37 7.41
C GLU A 107 -7.34 -7.22 7.83
N SER A 108 -8.52 -7.09 7.21
CA SER A 108 -9.51 -6.07 7.57
C SER A 108 -10.89 -6.43 7.04
N LYS A 109 -11.96 -6.11 7.79
CA LYS A 109 -13.32 -6.22 7.25
C LYS A 109 -13.55 -5.27 6.08
N MET A 110 -13.14 -4.02 6.24
CA MET A 110 -13.22 -2.99 5.19
C MET A 110 -11.87 -2.31 5.06
N LEU A 111 -11.23 -2.54 3.93
CA LEU A 111 -9.91 -1.98 3.64
C LEU A 111 -10.02 -0.92 2.54
N THR A 112 -9.52 0.27 2.80
CA THR A 112 -9.42 1.36 1.82
C THR A 112 -7.96 1.60 1.44
N LEU A 113 -7.65 1.48 0.15
CA LEU A 113 -6.31 1.71 -0.38
C LEU A 113 -6.34 2.83 -1.42
N VAL A 114 -5.50 3.84 -1.25
CA VAL A 114 -5.43 4.99 -2.16
C VAL A 114 -4.01 5.25 -2.60
N ALA A 115 -3.75 5.22 -3.92
CA ALA A 115 -2.47 5.60 -4.49
C ALA A 115 -2.63 6.81 -5.41
N ASN A 116 -1.93 7.91 -5.11
CA ASN A 116 -2.00 9.16 -5.84
C ASN A 116 -0.62 9.61 -6.35
N GLU A 117 -0.60 10.39 -7.42
CA GLU A 117 0.57 11.17 -7.83
C GLU A 117 1.84 10.34 -7.99
N GLY A 118 1.74 9.25 -8.78
CA GLY A 118 2.86 8.37 -9.09
C GLY A 118 3.31 7.48 -7.92
N SER A 119 2.56 7.42 -6.82
CA SER A 119 2.87 6.55 -5.68
C SER A 119 2.51 5.09 -5.94
N LYS A 120 3.01 4.19 -5.09
CA LYS A 120 2.79 2.74 -5.21
C LYS A 120 2.41 2.12 -3.87
N ILE A 121 1.46 1.19 -3.91
CA ILE A 121 1.15 0.31 -2.78
C ILE A 121 1.21 -1.14 -3.29
N ASN A 122 2.00 -1.97 -2.61
CA ASN A 122 2.14 -3.40 -2.91
C ASN A 122 1.87 -4.20 -1.64
N LEU A 123 0.73 -4.90 -1.59
CA LEU A 123 0.26 -5.62 -0.40
C LEU A 123 -0.41 -6.95 -0.76
N SER A 124 -0.30 -7.91 0.16
CA SER A 124 -1.22 -9.04 0.24
C SER A 124 -2.29 -8.73 1.29
N LEU A 125 -3.54 -9.09 1.01
CA LEU A 125 -4.67 -8.73 1.86
C LEU A 125 -5.71 -9.87 2.00
N GLU A 126 -6.45 -9.80 3.10
CA GLU A 126 -7.67 -10.56 3.31
C GLU A 126 -8.75 -9.59 3.82
N ALA A 127 -9.82 -9.39 3.04
CA ALA A 127 -10.86 -8.42 3.36
C ALA A 127 -12.28 -8.93 3.02
N GLU A 128 -13.29 -8.43 3.73
CA GLU A 128 -14.68 -8.59 3.28
C GLU A 128 -14.96 -7.61 2.13
N THR A 129 -14.51 -6.35 2.27
CA THR A 129 -14.65 -5.32 1.24
C THR A 129 -13.35 -4.57 1.03
N LEU A 130 -12.90 -4.53 -0.22
CA LEU A 130 -11.77 -3.71 -0.67
C LEU A 130 -12.27 -2.49 -1.44
N ASN A 131 -11.99 -1.29 -0.93
CA ASN A 131 -12.16 -0.02 -1.64
C ASN A 131 -10.80 0.43 -2.16
N ALA A 132 -10.59 0.39 -3.47
CA ALA A 132 -9.32 0.69 -4.11
C ALA A 132 -9.44 1.92 -5.02
N LYS A 133 -8.59 2.92 -4.83
CA LYS A 133 -8.59 4.13 -5.64
C LYS A 133 -7.19 4.49 -6.12
N THR A 134 -7.05 4.74 -7.43
CA THR A 134 -5.81 5.27 -8.00
C THR A 134 -6.06 6.53 -8.79
N ASN A 135 -5.20 7.53 -8.63
CA ASN A 135 -5.28 8.79 -9.36
C ASN A 135 -3.89 9.24 -9.84
N SER A 136 -3.86 9.99 -10.93
CA SER A 136 -2.65 10.69 -11.39
C SER A 136 -1.40 9.80 -11.44
N GLY A 137 -1.52 8.64 -12.11
CA GLY A 137 -0.43 7.67 -12.25
C GLY A 137 -0.12 6.84 -11.01
N GLY A 138 -0.93 6.90 -9.95
CA GLY A 138 -0.79 6.02 -8.78
C GLY A 138 -1.01 4.55 -9.15
N GLN A 139 -0.37 3.63 -8.44
CA GLN A 139 -0.42 2.19 -8.70
C GLN A 139 -0.73 1.41 -7.42
N LEU A 140 -1.71 0.53 -7.51
CA LEU A 140 -1.99 -0.53 -6.54
C LEU A 140 -1.63 -1.88 -7.18
N GLU A 141 -0.77 -2.66 -6.53
CA GLU A 141 -0.42 -4.02 -6.91
C GLU A 141 -0.75 -4.94 -5.73
N LEU A 142 -1.80 -5.74 -5.89
CA LEU A 142 -2.44 -6.40 -4.77
C LEU A 142 -2.65 -7.89 -5.05
N SER A 143 -2.61 -8.70 -3.97
CA SER A 143 -2.90 -10.12 -4.00
C SER A 143 -3.67 -10.55 -2.74
N GLY A 144 -4.29 -11.73 -2.76
CA GLY A 144 -5.01 -12.30 -1.62
C GLY A 144 -6.50 -12.49 -1.90
N THR A 145 -7.37 -12.13 -0.96
CA THR A 145 -8.82 -12.36 -1.08
C THR A 145 -9.64 -11.15 -0.67
N ALA A 146 -10.77 -10.91 -1.37
CA ALA A 146 -11.77 -9.94 -0.98
C ALA A 146 -13.15 -10.41 -1.45
N ASN A 147 -14.17 -10.45 -0.58
CA ASN A 147 -15.51 -10.84 -1.05
C ASN A 147 -16.04 -9.86 -2.09
N HIS A 148 -15.84 -8.57 -1.86
CA HIS A 148 -16.23 -7.50 -2.79
C HIS A 148 -15.06 -6.53 -3.06
N GLN A 149 -14.88 -6.17 -4.34
CA GLN A 149 -13.96 -5.11 -4.76
C GLN A 149 -14.74 -3.90 -5.30
N ASP A 150 -14.49 -2.70 -4.76
CA ASP A 150 -14.90 -1.41 -5.36
C ASP A 150 -13.65 -0.68 -5.85
N VAL A 151 -13.47 -0.59 -7.17
CA VAL A 151 -12.24 -0.13 -7.81
C VAL A 151 -12.51 1.11 -8.65
N LEU A 152 -11.85 2.21 -8.30
CA LEU A 152 -11.88 3.46 -9.05
C LEU A 152 -10.48 3.85 -9.54
N VAL A 153 -10.30 3.85 -10.86
CA VAL A 153 -9.03 4.22 -11.50
C VAL A 153 -9.21 5.49 -12.32
N ASN A 154 -8.45 6.52 -12.01
CA ASN A 154 -8.51 7.81 -12.71
C ASN A 154 -7.14 8.23 -13.25
N THR A 155 -7.14 8.99 -14.34
CA THR A 155 -6.00 9.78 -14.84
C THR A 155 -4.70 8.97 -14.90
N GLY A 156 -4.70 7.90 -15.72
CA GLY A 156 -3.53 7.05 -15.93
C GLY A 156 -3.11 6.20 -14.73
N GLY A 157 -3.95 6.10 -13.70
CA GLY A 157 -3.71 5.21 -12.56
C GLY A 157 -3.76 3.73 -12.97
N LYS A 158 -3.24 2.85 -12.10
CA LYS A 158 -3.23 1.40 -12.34
C LYS A 158 -3.69 0.65 -11.10
N PHE A 159 -4.63 -0.26 -11.30
CA PHE A 159 -5.03 -1.27 -10.34
C PHE A 159 -4.69 -2.65 -10.89
N LEU A 160 -3.74 -3.34 -10.25
CA LEU A 160 -3.24 -4.66 -10.66
C LEU A 160 -3.69 -5.69 -9.62
N GLY A 161 -4.96 -6.08 -9.69
CA GLY A 161 -5.63 -6.96 -8.74
C GLY A 161 -5.98 -8.34 -9.31
N LYS A 162 -5.36 -8.78 -10.40
CA LYS A 162 -5.61 -10.11 -10.99
C LYS A 162 -5.31 -11.28 -10.04
N ASN A 163 -4.51 -11.04 -9.01
CA ASN A 163 -4.16 -12.03 -7.99
C ASN A 163 -5.01 -11.88 -6.70
N ILE A 164 -6.10 -11.12 -6.74
CA ILE A 164 -7.10 -11.07 -5.67
C ILE A 164 -8.29 -11.93 -6.09
N ASP A 165 -8.54 -13.00 -5.38
CA ASP A 165 -9.75 -13.79 -5.58
C ASP A 165 -10.94 -13.08 -4.95
N SER A 166 -11.97 -12.78 -5.75
CA SER A 166 -13.19 -12.12 -5.28
C SER A 166 -14.46 -12.73 -5.85
N GLN A 167 -15.57 -12.58 -5.11
CA GLN A 167 -16.89 -12.99 -5.58
C GLN A 167 -17.48 -11.92 -6.49
N THR A 168 -17.42 -10.67 -6.10
CA THR A 168 -18.04 -9.56 -6.84
C THR A 168 -17.11 -8.37 -6.98
N ALA A 169 -17.26 -7.61 -8.08
CA ALA A 169 -16.54 -6.36 -8.26
C ALA A 169 -17.35 -5.28 -8.96
N THR A 170 -17.19 -4.05 -8.48
CA THR A 170 -17.57 -2.82 -9.18
C THR A 170 -16.32 -2.09 -9.60
N VAL A 171 -16.14 -1.89 -10.91
CA VAL A 171 -14.90 -1.33 -11.46
C VAL A 171 -15.21 -0.14 -12.36
N ALA A 172 -14.64 1.02 -12.06
CA ALA A 172 -14.72 2.21 -12.90
C ALA A 172 -13.33 2.69 -13.29
N VAL A 173 -13.05 2.78 -14.60
CA VAL A 173 -11.77 3.27 -15.12
C VAL A 173 -12.00 4.48 -16.00
N ASN A 174 -11.35 5.59 -15.68
CA ASN A 174 -11.48 6.88 -16.34
C ASN A 174 -10.13 7.39 -16.87
N ALA A 175 -10.17 8.14 -17.97
CA ALA A 175 -9.03 8.91 -18.47
C ALA A 175 -7.71 8.10 -18.60
N GLY A 176 -7.74 7.02 -19.39
CA GLY A 176 -6.56 6.23 -19.75
C GLY A 176 -6.00 5.33 -18.64
N GLY A 177 -6.74 5.10 -17.56
CA GLY A 177 -6.33 4.17 -16.50
C GLY A 177 -6.44 2.70 -16.91
N ILE A 178 -5.87 1.82 -16.07
CA ILE A 178 -5.88 0.36 -16.28
C ILE A 178 -6.33 -0.31 -14.98
N ALA A 179 -7.28 -1.26 -15.08
CA ALA A 179 -7.66 -2.13 -13.98
C ALA A 179 -7.61 -3.61 -14.41
N GLU A 180 -7.03 -4.44 -13.55
CA GLU A 180 -7.07 -5.90 -13.63
C GLU A 180 -7.80 -6.42 -12.40
N VAL A 181 -8.90 -7.16 -12.57
CA VAL A 181 -9.68 -7.76 -11.49
C VAL A 181 -9.91 -9.24 -11.75
N ASN A 182 -10.01 -10.05 -10.69
CA ASN A 182 -10.35 -11.47 -10.76
C ASN A 182 -11.64 -11.71 -9.96
N VAL A 183 -12.71 -12.20 -10.62
CA VAL A 183 -14.07 -12.23 -10.09
C VAL A 183 -14.77 -13.53 -10.49
N SER A 184 -15.44 -14.20 -9.53
CA SER A 184 -16.14 -15.46 -9.78
C SER A 184 -17.63 -15.29 -10.14
N ASP A 185 -18.36 -14.38 -9.47
CA ASP A 185 -19.84 -14.35 -9.53
C ASP A 185 -20.38 -13.21 -10.39
N SER A 186 -20.08 -11.96 -10.03
CA SER A 186 -20.62 -10.82 -10.78
C SER A 186 -19.65 -9.64 -10.89
N VAL A 187 -19.63 -8.98 -12.04
CA VAL A 187 -18.83 -7.79 -12.30
C VAL A 187 -19.65 -6.68 -12.94
N SER A 188 -19.58 -5.48 -12.36
CA SER A 188 -20.04 -4.24 -12.98
C SER A 188 -18.84 -3.40 -13.42
N ALA A 189 -18.55 -3.39 -14.73
CA ALA A 189 -17.37 -2.73 -15.28
C ALA A 189 -17.76 -1.53 -16.16
N THR A 190 -17.25 -0.36 -15.81
CA THR A 190 -17.47 0.88 -16.58
C THR A 190 -16.14 1.51 -16.99
N THR A 191 -15.97 1.81 -18.26
CA THR A 191 -14.82 2.60 -18.74
C THR A 191 -15.27 3.89 -19.42
N ARG A 192 -14.50 4.98 -19.21
CA ARG A 192 -14.69 6.28 -19.82
C ARG A 192 -13.36 6.84 -20.31
N ALA A 193 -13.37 7.47 -21.47
CA ALA A 193 -12.22 8.20 -22.01
C ALA A 193 -10.92 7.36 -22.08
N GLY A 194 -10.99 6.20 -22.78
CA GLY A 194 -9.81 5.40 -23.12
C GLY A 194 -9.32 4.43 -22.04
N GLY A 195 -10.06 4.20 -20.95
CA GLY A 195 -9.70 3.24 -19.92
C GLY A 195 -9.71 1.78 -20.39
N VAL A 196 -8.92 0.93 -19.72
CA VAL A 196 -8.87 -0.52 -19.98
C VAL A 196 -9.20 -1.29 -18.71
N ILE A 197 -10.12 -2.25 -18.82
CA ILE A 197 -10.45 -3.19 -17.73
C ILE A 197 -10.25 -4.60 -18.28
N ASP A 198 -9.37 -5.36 -17.63
CA ASP A 198 -9.19 -6.79 -17.86
C ASP A 198 -9.82 -7.55 -16.68
N VAL A 199 -10.85 -8.36 -16.99
CA VAL A 199 -11.59 -9.18 -16.02
C VAL A 199 -11.15 -10.63 -16.19
N TYR A 200 -10.61 -11.20 -15.12
CA TYR A 200 -10.25 -12.61 -14.97
C TYR A 200 -11.32 -13.33 -14.13
N GLY A 201 -11.36 -14.67 -14.19
CA GLY A 201 -12.17 -15.50 -13.28
C GLY A 201 -13.57 -15.90 -13.81
N ASP A 202 -13.96 -15.52 -15.01
CA ASP A 202 -15.20 -15.96 -15.73
C ASP A 202 -16.53 -15.75 -14.95
N PRO A 203 -16.85 -14.52 -14.50
CA PRO A 203 -18.07 -14.24 -13.72
C PRO A 203 -19.35 -14.53 -14.51
N ASP A 204 -20.37 -15.09 -13.84
CA ASP A 204 -21.67 -15.43 -14.43
C ASP A 204 -22.47 -14.17 -14.84
N ASP A 205 -22.48 -13.11 -14.03
CA ASP A 205 -23.16 -11.83 -14.33
C ASP A 205 -22.15 -10.76 -14.72
N ARG A 206 -22.35 -10.21 -15.93
CA ARG A 206 -21.44 -9.21 -16.53
C ARG A 206 -22.19 -7.98 -16.96
N GLN A 207 -22.10 -6.92 -16.19
CA GLN A 207 -22.65 -5.62 -16.52
C GLN A 207 -21.54 -4.71 -17.05
N VAL A 208 -21.56 -4.40 -18.34
CA VAL A 208 -20.48 -3.63 -18.97
C VAL A 208 -20.98 -2.34 -19.58
N LYS A 209 -20.24 -1.25 -19.37
CA LYS A 209 -20.51 0.05 -19.97
C LYS A 209 -19.23 0.70 -20.47
N ASN A 210 -19.18 0.95 -21.77
CA ASN A 210 -18.11 1.69 -22.41
C ASN A 210 -18.65 3.02 -22.93
N VAL A 211 -18.11 4.14 -22.45
CA VAL A 211 -18.67 5.47 -22.79
C VAL A 211 -17.75 6.15 -23.76
N ILE A 212 -16.62 6.14 -24.03
CA ILE A 212 -15.77 6.76 -25.06
C ILE A 212 -14.43 6.03 -25.16
N GLY A 213 -14.25 5.21 -26.17
CA GLY A 213 -12.95 4.69 -26.59
C GLY A 213 -12.23 3.78 -25.60
N GLY A 214 -12.91 3.25 -24.55
CA GLY A 214 -12.32 2.30 -23.61
C GLY A 214 -12.42 0.84 -24.07
N LYS A 215 -11.78 -0.07 -23.34
CA LYS A 215 -11.83 -1.52 -23.60
C LYS A 215 -12.14 -2.27 -22.29
N ILE A 216 -13.04 -3.26 -22.39
CA ILE A 216 -13.33 -4.20 -21.31
C ILE A 216 -13.14 -5.60 -21.92
N ASN A 217 -12.19 -6.35 -21.39
CA ASN A 217 -11.82 -7.65 -21.87
C ASN A 217 -12.08 -8.70 -20.77
N PHE A 218 -12.66 -9.83 -21.14
CA PHE A 218 -12.76 -11.04 -20.32
C PHE A 218 -11.66 -12.01 -20.74
N LYS A 219 -10.89 -12.51 -19.80
CA LYS A 219 -9.68 -13.32 -20.03
C LYS A 219 -9.90 -14.76 -19.65
#